data_79f7dbb55ade48963496ba131e18389b
#
_entry.id   79f7dbb55ade48963496ba131e18389b
#
_cell.length_a   1.000
_cell.length_b   1.000
_cell.length_c   1.000
_cell.angle_alpha   90.00
_cell.angle_beta   90.00
_cell.angle_gamma   90.00
#
_symmetry.space_group_name_H-M   'P 1'
#
loop_
_entity.id
_entity.type
_entity.pdbx_description
1 polymer ?
#
loop_
_entity_poly.entity_id
_entity_poly.type
_entity_poly.pdbx_seq_one_letter_code
_entity_poly.pdbx_strand_id
1 'polypeptide(L)'
;MPLKILLVNPPIYDFSAYDFWLKPYGLLRIAGYLRGQAQLTLFDYLDRFHPQAPPAPPQRADTWERGPFHTEVVPKPPLFASMPRTYRRYGLPRPLFQELLAEDGPFDVALIQTVMTYWYPGVKEVIDDLRTYTPQTKIVLGGVYAALCPQHAQGLGADLVIERDHIEPLWQLLHLTPGLHGLPLWNAYADLRVGVLKLADGCPFKCTYCSVPQVYPPFQARPLERSLAEPAWLRQCGARSIAFYDDALLFKPAQILEPFLRQVLQRGLDMPMHTPNALNARFITADLAHLMVRAGFQTFYLGFESSAATWQRHTGGKVYAHELEQAVTHLVQARADLRQITAYLIIAHPHTDQQEVEALMHFAHSLGLQLMLSEFSPIPGTPDGQRCREWVDLDEPLWHNKTVFPLRFLGAAEVQRLKDLGRALNRRLEVRV
;
A
#
# COMPACT_ATOMS: atom_id res chain seq x y z
N MET A 1 17.29 16.64 -27.89
CA MET A 1 17.81 15.99 -26.66
C MET A 1 16.78 14.96 -26.22
N PRO A 2 17.14 13.87 -25.53
CA PRO A 2 16.13 12.95 -24.97
C PRO A 2 15.30 13.69 -23.91
N LEU A 3 14.01 13.33 -23.80
CA LEU A 3 13.11 13.85 -22.77
C LEU A 3 13.69 13.60 -21.37
N LYS A 4 13.68 14.63 -20.50
CA LYS A 4 14.07 14.51 -19.09
C LYS A 4 12.81 14.36 -18.25
N ILE A 5 12.60 13.20 -17.67
CA ILE A 5 11.40 12.88 -16.89
C ILE A 5 11.78 12.67 -15.43
N LEU A 6 11.15 13.43 -14.55
CA LEU A 6 11.25 13.28 -13.11
C LEU A 6 10.11 12.36 -12.60
N LEU A 7 10.46 11.39 -11.81
CA LEU A 7 9.54 10.45 -11.16
C LEU A 7 9.50 10.78 -9.67
N VAL A 8 8.34 11.11 -9.12
CA VAL A 8 8.22 11.52 -7.72
C VAL A 8 7.24 10.66 -6.96
N ASN A 9 7.70 10.08 -5.86
CA ASN A 9 6.84 9.51 -4.82
C ASN A 9 6.78 10.52 -3.65
N PRO A 10 5.64 11.22 -3.43
CA PRO A 10 5.55 12.33 -2.51
C PRO A 10 5.75 11.96 -1.04
N PRO A 11 6.05 12.94 -0.16
CA PRO A 11 6.04 12.74 1.28
C PRO A 11 4.61 12.50 1.78
N ILE A 12 4.48 11.88 2.95
CA ILE A 12 3.19 11.64 3.60
C ILE A 12 2.94 12.71 4.65
N TYR A 13 1.74 13.27 4.64
CA TYR A 13 1.20 14.14 5.69
C TYR A 13 0.08 13.39 6.40
N ASP A 14 0.32 12.97 7.66
CA ASP A 14 -0.63 12.15 8.41
C ASP A 14 -0.38 12.22 9.92
N PHE A 15 -1.26 11.62 10.72
CA PHE A 15 -1.09 11.37 12.14
C PHE A 15 -0.17 10.18 12.43
N SER A 16 -0.11 9.22 11.52
CA SER A 16 0.82 8.08 11.59
C SER A 16 1.10 7.48 10.22
N ALA A 17 2.38 7.25 9.92
CA ALA A 17 2.83 6.47 8.78
C ALA A 17 4.02 5.60 9.19
N TYR A 18 4.11 4.44 8.57
CA TYR A 18 5.15 3.47 8.82
C TYR A 18 5.46 2.74 7.51
N ASP A 19 6.73 2.51 7.22
CA ASP A 19 7.11 1.76 6.04
C ASP A 19 6.82 0.28 6.23
N PHE A 20 5.78 -0.16 5.56
CA PHE A 20 5.36 -1.54 5.47
C PHE A 20 5.62 -2.05 4.05
N TRP A 21 6.89 -1.90 3.62
CA TRP A 21 7.37 -2.14 2.26
C TRP A 21 6.72 -1.23 1.21
N LEU A 22 6.50 0.04 1.55
CA LEU A 22 5.83 0.99 0.67
C LEU A 22 6.76 1.46 -0.45
N LYS A 23 6.45 1.04 -1.68
CA LYS A 23 7.19 1.40 -2.91
C LYS A 23 6.25 1.92 -4.00
N PRO A 24 6.68 2.87 -4.83
CA PRO A 24 5.88 3.45 -5.90
C PRO A 24 5.80 2.53 -7.13
N TYR A 25 5.28 1.31 -6.97
CA TYR A 25 5.33 0.26 -7.98
C TYR A 25 4.70 0.66 -9.32
N GLY A 26 3.55 1.34 -9.29
CA GLY A 26 2.89 1.82 -10.52
C GLY A 26 3.77 2.80 -11.31
N LEU A 27 4.39 3.75 -10.60
CA LEU A 27 5.31 4.72 -11.19
C LEU A 27 6.55 4.04 -11.77
N LEU A 28 7.16 3.11 -11.03
CA LEU A 28 8.32 2.36 -11.49
C LEU A 28 8.01 1.48 -12.70
N ARG A 29 6.80 0.93 -12.81
CA ARG A 29 6.34 0.19 -14.01
C ARG A 29 6.25 1.10 -15.23
N ILE A 30 5.65 2.28 -15.07
CA ILE A 30 5.58 3.28 -16.16
C ILE A 30 7.00 3.66 -16.60
N ALA A 31 7.88 3.94 -15.64
CA ALA A 31 9.28 4.24 -15.91
C ALA A 31 10.02 3.12 -16.65
N GLY A 32 9.68 1.87 -16.35
CA GLY A 32 10.21 0.71 -17.07
C GLY A 32 9.89 0.72 -18.56
N TYR A 33 8.70 1.17 -18.95
CA TYR A 33 8.32 1.33 -20.37
C TYR A 33 8.99 2.53 -21.04
N LEU A 34 9.47 3.52 -20.27
CA LEU A 34 10.17 4.70 -20.77
C LEU A 34 11.70 4.50 -20.87
N ARG A 35 12.21 3.39 -20.33
CA ARG A 35 13.63 3.09 -20.33
C ARG A 35 14.21 3.06 -21.76
N GLY A 36 15.31 3.78 -21.97
CA GLY A 36 15.96 3.91 -23.27
C GLY A 36 15.30 4.93 -24.22
N GLN A 37 14.15 5.49 -23.86
CA GLN A 37 13.46 6.53 -24.63
C GLN A 37 13.56 7.92 -23.98
N ALA A 38 13.82 7.97 -22.66
CA ALA A 38 13.93 9.19 -21.89
C ALA A 38 15.04 9.09 -20.84
N GLN A 39 15.54 10.22 -20.39
CA GLN A 39 16.39 10.32 -19.20
C GLN A 39 15.46 10.35 -17.98
N LEU A 40 15.60 9.37 -17.09
CA LEU A 40 14.71 9.17 -15.94
C LEU A 40 15.46 9.48 -14.64
N THR A 41 14.91 10.36 -13.83
CA THR A 41 15.37 10.66 -12.47
C THR A 41 14.28 10.28 -11.48
N LEU A 42 14.59 9.48 -10.46
CA LEU A 42 13.65 9.11 -9.40
C LEU A 42 13.96 9.89 -8.13
N PHE A 43 12.95 10.53 -7.55
CA PHE A 43 12.97 11.03 -6.19
C PHE A 43 11.83 10.39 -5.38
N ASP A 44 12.19 9.41 -4.57
CA ASP A 44 11.25 8.74 -3.66
C ASP A 44 11.41 9.31 -2.24
N TYR A 45 10.52 10.20 -1.84
CA TYR A 45 10.52 10.75 -0.47
C TYR A 45 10.42 9.67 0.60
N LEU A 46 9.90 8.50 0.26
CA LEU A 46 9.68 7.39 1.19
C LEU A 46 10.83 6.36 1.16
N ASP A 47 11.92 6.65 0.46
CA ASP A 47 13.12 5.81 0.48
C ASP A 47 13.91 6.02 1.77
N ARG A 48 13.70 5.14 2.76
CA ARG A 48 14.41 5.16 4.04
C ARG A 48 15.91 4.83 3.94
N PHE A 49 16.32 4.27 2.81
CA PHE A 49 17.71 3.85 2.54
C PHE A 49 18.41 4.77 1.56
N HIS A 50 17.83 5.94 1.29
CA HIS A 50 18.45 6.95 0.46
C HIS A 50 19.80 7.40 1.09
N PRO A 51 20.88 7.59 0.31
CA PRO A 51 22.20 7.96 0.85
C PRO A 51 22.21 9.21 1.72
N GLN A 52 21.34 10.16 1.43
CA GLN A 52 21.18 11.42 2.19
C GLN A 52 20.04 11.37 3.21
N ALA A 53 19.43 10.18 3.48
CA ALA A 53 18.42 10.06 4.49
C ALA A 53 18.99 10.40 5.87
N PRO A 54 18.29 11.22 6.69
CA PRO A 54 18.69 11.42 8.07
C PRO A 54 18.76 10.07 8.82
N PRO A 55 19.68 9.93 9.78
CA PRO A 55 19.78 8.70 10.55
C PRO A 55 18.45 8.37 11.22
N ALA A 56 18.02 7.12 11.06
CA ALA A 56 16.80 6.65 11.71
C ALA A 56 16.94 6.74 13.24
N PRO A 57 15.87 7.07 13.98
CA PRO A 57 15.89 6.98 15.42
C PRO A 57 16.34 5.59 15.86
N PRO A 58 17.08 5.44 16.96
CA PRO A 58 17.49 4.16 17.47
C PRO A 58 16.23 3.35 17.84
N GLN A 59 15.86 2.43 16.99
CA GLN A 59 14.76 1.51 17.19
C GLN A 59 15.26 0.08 17.00
N ARG A 60 14.56 -0.87 17.61
CA ARG A 60 14.83 -2.29 17.36
C ARG A 60 14.74 -2.55 15.85
N ALA A 61 15.81 -3.05 15.27
CA ALA A 61 15.86 -3.39 13.85
C ALA A 61 14.74 -4.41 13.53
N ASP A 62 13.94 -4.10 12.54
CA ASP A 62 12.97 -5.06 12.02
C ASP A 62 13.69 -6.01 11.06
N THR A 63 13.56 -7.32 11.29
CA THR A 63 14.20 -8.38 10.49
C THR A 63 13.82 -8.30 9.01
N TRP A 64 12.65 -7.71 8.70
CA TRP A 64 12.08 -7.65 7.36
C TRP A 64 12.15 -6.26 6.72
N GLU A 65 13.05 -5.40 7.22
CA GLU A 65 13.31 -4.05 6.70
C GLU A 65 12.09 -3.09 6.76
N ARG A 66 11.09 -3.39 7.61
CA ARG A 66 10.02 -2.43 7.94
C ARG A 66 10.56 -1.38 8.90
N GLY A 67 9.96 -0.18 8.92
CA GLY A 67 10.43 0.81 9.88
C GLY A 67 9.74 2.16 9.79
N PRO A 68 10.07 3.08 10.72
CA PRO A 68 9.59 4.45 10.67
C PRO A 68 10.29 5.22 9.56
N PHE A 69 9.55 6.17 8.98
CA PHE A 69 10.13 7.22 8.15
C PHE A 69 10.78 8.31 9.02
N HIS A 70 11.67 9.10 8.43
CA HIS A 70 12.02 10.40 9.00
C HIS A 70 10.77 11.26 9.15
N THR A 71 10.65 12.04 10.22
CA THR A 71 9.43 12.78 10.53
C THR A 71 9.69 14.20 11.03
N GLU A 72 8.84 15.11 10.62
CA GLU A 72 8.77 16.49 11.06
C GLU A 72 7.36 16.79 11.59
N VAL A 73 7.25 17.48 12.73
CA VAL A 73 5.95 17.96 13.22
C VAL A 73 5.54 19.18 12.39
N VAL A 74 4.33 19.13 11.85
CA VAL A 74 3.80 20.21 11.02
C VAL A 74 2.46 20.71 11.56
N PRO A 75 2.05 21.95 11.23
CA PRO A 75 0.75 22.46 11.58
C PRO A 75 -0.37 21.57 11.03
N LYS A 76 -1.42 21.37 11.83
CA LYS A 76 -2.61 20.66 11.40
C LYS A 76 -3.38 21.51 10.39
N PRO A 77 -3.95 20.91 9.35
CA PRO A 77 -5.01 21.56 8.58
C PRO A 77 -6.14 22.03 9.51
N PRO A 78 -6.84 23.13 9.21
CA PRO A 78 -7.94 23.64 10.05
C PRO A 78 -9.00 22.57 10.36
N LEU A 79 -9.29 21.70 9.41
CA LEU A 79 -10.20 20.57 9.55
C LEU A 79 -9.81 19.61 10.67
N PHE A 80 -8.52 19.50 10.99
CA PHE A 80 -7.98 18.62 12.03
C PHE A 80 -7.68 19.32 13.35
N ALA A 81 -8.05 20.59 13.52
CA ALA A 81 -7.69 21.39 14.70
C ALA A 81 -8.09 20.71 16.02
N SER A 82 -9.29 20.08 16.07
CA SER A 82 -9.81 19.39 17.26
C SER A 82 -9.25 17.98 17.48
N MET A 83 -8.47 17.41 16.54
CA MET A 83 -7.97 16.04 16.66
C MET A 83 -6.86 15.96 17.72
N PRO A 84 -7.01 15.10 18.77
CA PRO A 84 -6.03 15.00 19.86
C PRO A 84 -4.81 14.15 19.48
N ARG A 85 -4.22 14.40 18.31
CA ARG A 85 -3.08 13.68 17.75
C ARG A 85 -2.11 14.66 17.12
N THR A 86 -0.81 14.34 17.11
CA THR A 86 0.21 15.14 16.43
C THR A 86 0.21 14.83 14.93
N TYR A 87 0.12 15.88 14.10
CA TYR A 87 0.20 15.78 12.66
C TYR A 87 1.65 15.92 12.20
N ARG A 88 2.08 15.11 11.25
CA ARG A 88 3.48 15.03 10.85
C ARG A 88 3.60 14.92 9.33
N ARG A 89 4.74 15.40 8.85
CA ARG A 89 5.28 15.11 7.55
C ARG A 89 6.24 13.92 7.69
N TYR A 90 6.14 12.94 6.80
CA TYR A 90 6.96 11.73 6.78
C TYR A 90 7.68 11.63 5.44
N GLY A 91 8.95 11.25 5.47
CA GLY A 91 9.80 11.07 4.30
C GLY A 91 11.06 11.90 4.35
N LEU A 92 11.84 11.89 3.29
CA LEU A 92 13.08 12.65 3.17
C LEU A 92 12.83 14.16 3.39
N PRO A 93 13.82 14.90 3.93
CA PRO A 93 13.72 16.35 4.10
C PRO A 93 13.43 17.06 2.77
N ARG A 94 12.52 18.05 2.80
CA ARG A 94 12.12 18.82 1.63
C ARG A 94 13.30 19.51 0.90
N PRO A 95 14.33 20.07 1.60
CA PRO A 95 15.48 20.68 0.93
C PRO A 95 16.18 19.77 -0.09
N LEU A 96 16.26 18.46 0.16
CA LEU A 96 16.89 17.51 -0.78
C LEU A 96 16.19 17.48 -2.14
N PHE A 97 14.88 17.63 -2.17
CA PHE A 97 14.14 17.73 -3.43
C PHE A 97 14.35 19.07 -4.12
N GLN A 98 14.41 20.16 -3.36
CA GLN A 98 14.66 21.49 -3.88
C GLN A 98 16.07 21.60 -4.47
N GLU A 99 17.07 20.99 -3.83
CA GLU A 99 18.44 20.86 -4.35
C GLU A 99 18.46 20.08 -5.67
N LEU A 100 17.78 18.92 -5.73
CA LEU A 100 17.67 18.16 -6.97
C LEU A 100 17.02 18.97 -8.10
N LEU A 101 15.98 19.74 -7.81
CA LEU A 101 15.34 20.59 -8.83
C LEU A 101 16.25 21.71 -9.33
N ALA A 102 17.06 22.28 -8.43
CA ALA A 102 18.01 23.35 -8.76
C ALA A 102 19.22 22.83 -9.57
N GLU A 103 19.73 21.64 -9.25
CA GLU A 103 20.92 21.06 -9.85
C GLU A 103 20.63 20.34 -11.17
N ASP A 104 19.60 19.49 -11.17
CA ASP A 104 19.27 18.61 -12.30
C ASP A 104 18.17 19.16 -13.22
N GLY A 105 17.43 20.20 -12.78
CA GLY A 105 16.40 20.82 -13.59
C GLY A 105 16.95 21.60 -14.79
N PRO A 106 16.09 22.06 -15.70
CA PRO A 106 14.68 21.77 -15.77
C PRO A 106 14.37 20.35 -16.29
N PHE A 107 13.21 19.84 -15.89
CA PHE A 107 12.63 18.60 -16.42
C PHE A 107 11.52 18.95 -17.43
N ASP A 108 11.33 18.11 -18.45
CA ASP A 108 10.23 18.28 -19.39
C ASP A 108 8.89 17.89 -18.74
N VAL A 109 8.89 16.76 -18.01
CA VAL A 109 7.70 16.21 -17.34
C VAL A 109 8.05 15.67 -15.96
N ALA A 110 7.19 15.90 -14.97
CA ALA A 110 7.21 15.25 -13.66
C ALA A 110 6.00 14.30 -13.52
N LEU A 111 6.26 13.02 -13.31
CA LEU A 111 5.25 12.01 -13.03
C LEU A 111 5.18 11.81 -11.51
N ILE A 112 4.06 12.15 -10.91
CA ILE A 112 3.87 12.10 -9.45
C ILE A 112 2.90 10.99 -9.13
N GLN A 113 3.34 10.00 -8.33
CA GLN A 113 2.48 8.96 -7.83
C GLN A 113 1.61 9.48 -6.68
N THR A 114 0.36 9.05 -6.65
CA THR A 114 -0.57 9.34 -5.56
C THR A 114 -1.10 8.04 -4.95
N VAL A 115 -1.24 8.00 -3.61
CA VAL A 115 -1.70 6.81 -2.88
C VAL A 115 -2.97 7.14 -2.10
N MET A 116 -2.89 7.34 -0.78
CA MET A 116 -4.09 7.65 0.00
C MET A 116 -4.63 9.03 -0.38
N THR A 117 -5.95 9.13 -0.48
CA THR A 117 -6.62 10.39 -0.87
C THR A 117 -6.23 11.55 0.06
N TYR A 118 -6.19 11.32 1.36
CA TYR A 118 -5.87 12.29 2.38
C TYR A 118 -4.36 12.59 2.55
N TRP A 119 -3.49 11.99 1.74
CA TRP A 119 -2.07 12.35 1.65
C TRP A 119 -1.78 13.42 0.59
N TYR A 120 -2.82 13.97 -0.04
CA TYR A 120 -2.68 15.01 -1.05
C TYR A 120 -1.86 16.24 -0.60
N PRO A 121 -1.76 16.62 0.69
CA PRO A 121 -0.88 17.72 1.08
C PRO A 121 0.58 17.49 0.70
N GLY A 122 1.06 16.23 0.69
CA GLY A 122 2.39 15.89 0.19
C GLY A 122 2.51 16.03 -1.33
N VAL A 123 1.46 15.70 -2.07
CA VAL A 123 1.38 15.93 -3.52
C VAL A 123 1.45 17.44 -3.82
N LYS A 124 0.71 18.23 -3.04
CA LYS A 124 0.72 19.69 -3.18
C LYS A 124 2.10 20.29 -2.89
N GLU A 125 2.81 19.81 -1.85
CA GLU A 125 4.20 20.24 -1.57
C GLU A 125 5.10 20.05 -2.80
N VAL A 126 5.02 18.89 -3.44
CA VAL A 126 5.83 18.57 -4.64
C VAL A 126 5.44 19.49 -5.80
N ILE A 127 4.14 19.73 -6.02
CA ILE A 127 3.67 20.65 -7.08
C ILE A 127 4.18 22.08 -6.83
N ASP A 128 4.09 22.56 -5.58
CA ASP A 128 4.53 23.92 -5.22
C ASP A 128 6.04 24.09 -5.46
N ASP A 129 6.86 23.09 -5.12
CA ASP A 129 8.30 23.13 -5.40
C ASP A 129 8.59 23.09 -6.90
N LEU A 130 7.92 22.23 -7.66
CA LEU A 130 8.07 22.20 -9.12
C LEU A 130 7.69 23.54 -9.77
N ARG A 131 6.60 24.16 -9.36
CA ARG A 131 6.17 25.48 -9.88
C ARG A 131 7.14 26.60 -9.49
N THR A 132 7.83 26.46 -8.35
CA THR A 132 8.83 27.45 -7.88
C THR A 132 10.17 27.30 -8.61
N TYR A 133 10.71 26.08 -8.67
CA TYR A 133 12.07 25.85 -9.16
C TYR A 133 12.14 25.52 -10.66
N THR A 134 11.11 24.87 -11.20
CA THR A 134 11.05 24.42 -12.59
C THR A 134 9.66 24.67 -13.20
N PRO A 135 9.21 25.94 -13.30
CA PRO A 135 7.82 26.30 -13.63
C PRO A 135 7.34 25.79 -15.00
N GLN A 136 8.26 25.48 -15.92
CA GLN A 136 7.92 24.96 -17.26
C GLN A 136 7.66 23.45 -17.27
N THR A 137 8.03 22.74 -16.20
CA THR A 137 7.84 21.29 -16.10
C THR A 137 6.35 20.94 -16.15
N LYS A 138 5.96 20.06 -17.06
CA LYS A 138 4.60 19.51 -17.11
C LYS A 138 4.39 18.54 -15.96
N ILE A 139 3.30 18.69 -15.21
CA ILE A 139 3.00 17.90 -14.02
C ILE A 139 1.87 16.92 -14.32
N VAL A 140 2.16 15.63 -14.14
CA VAL A 140 1.21 14.55 -14.32
C VAL A 140 0.98 13.83 -13.00
N LEU A 141 -0.27 13.75 -12.56
CA LEU A 141 -0.68 12.98 -11.38
C LEU A 141 -1.29 11.64 -11.81
N GLY A 142 -0.91 10.56 -11.16
CA GLY A 142 -1.49 9.24 -11.35
C GLY A 142 -1.53 8.44 -10.05
N GLY A 143 -2.35 7.38 -10.00
CA GLY A 143 -2.50 6.52 -8.84
C GLY A 143 -3.85 6.67 -8.13
N VAL A 144 -3.93 6.17 -6.89
CA VAL A 144 -5.21 5.97 -6.19
C VAL A 144 -5.96 7.26 -5.92
N TYR A 145 -5.28 8.29 -5.38
CA TYR A 145 -5.94 9.58 -5.14
C TYR A 145 -6.41 10.25 -6.44
N ALA A 146 -5.55 10.27 -7.46
CA ALA A 146 -5.90 10.83 -8.77
C ALA A 146 -7.14 10.13 -9.38
N ALA A 147 -7.24 8.81 -9.21
CA ALA A 147 -8.38 8.01 -9.70
C ALA A 147 -9.68 8.23 -8.90
N LEU A 148 -9.58 8.41 -7.57
CA LEU A 148 -10.76 8.53 -6.70
C LEU A 148 -11.28 9.97 -6.56
N CYS A 149 -10.40 10.96 -6.70
CA CYS A 149 -10.70 12.37 -6.51
C CYS A 149 -10.16 13.23 -7.68
N PRO A 150 -10.50 12.94 -8.96
CA PRO A 150 -9.84 13.56 -10.11
C PRO A 150 -10.03 15.07 -10.17
N GLN A 151 -11.23 15.58 -9.85
CA GLN A 151 -11.48 17.03 -9.85
C GLN A 151 -10.66 17.74 -8.77
N HIS A 152 -10.57 17.16 -7.55
CA HIS A 152 -9.76 17.72 -6.48
C HIS A 152 -8.27 17.68 -6.87
N ALA A 153 -7.80 16.58 -7.46
CA ALA A 153 -6.42 16.42 -7.93
C ALA A 153 -6.08 17.45 -9.03
N GLN A 154 -6.99 17.69 -9.98
CA GLN A 154 -6.83 18.71 -11.00
C GLN A 154 -6.72 20.12 -10.40
N GLY A 155 -7.47 20.40 -9.33
CA GLY A 155 -7.45 21.66 -8.58
C GLY A 155 -6.11 21.95 -7.89
N LEU A 156 -5.21 20.96 -7.72
CA LEU A 156 -3.86 21.16 -7.18
C LEU A 156 -2.88 21.83 -8.15
N GLY A 157 -3.24 21.98 -9.44
CA GLY A 157 -2.41 22.64 -10.46
C GLY A 157 -1.61 21.66 -11.33
N ALA A 158 -2.05 20.40 -11.44
CA ALA A 158 -1.51 19.45 -12.40
C ALA A 158 -1.90 19.80 -13.85
N ASP A 159 -0.99 19.53 -14.79
CA ASP A 159 -1.28 19.68 -16.23
C ASP A 159 -2.10 18.50 -16.76
N LEU A 160 -1.95 17.31 -16.15
CA LEU A 160 -2.70 16.12 -16.51
C LEU A 160 -2.96 15.27 -15.26
N VAL A 161 -4.18 14.78 -15.12
CA VAL A 161 -4.56 13.77 -14.10
C VAL A 161 -4.94 12.49 -14.84
N ILE A 162 -4.25 11.40 -14.49
CA ILE A 162 -4.53 10.06 -15.05
C ILE A 162 -5.63 9.41 -14.21
N GLU A 163 -6.77 9.22 -14.82
CA GLU A 163 -7.92 8.57 -14.20
C GLU A 163 -7.86 7.06 -14.42
N ARG A 164 -7.82 6.30 -13.33
CA ARG A 164 -7.86 4.83 -13.36
C ARG A 164 -6.73 4.23 -14.21
N ASP A 165 -7.10 3.41 -15.20
CA ASP A 165 -6.21 2.73 -16.16
C ASP A 165 -6.12 3.45 -17.52
N HIS A 166 -6.70 4.64 -17.64
CA HIS A 166 -6.66 5.44 -18.87
C HIS A 166 -5.30 6.14 -19.03
N ILE A 167 -4.27 5.38 -19.35
CA ILE A 167 -2.89 5.86 -19.42
C ILE A 167 -2.53 6.46 -20.81
N GLU A 168 -3.38 6.31 -21.82
CA GLU A 168 -3.16 6.82 -23.17
C GLU A 168 -2.84 8.31 -23.24
N PRO A 169 -3.51 9.22 -22.46
CA PRO A 169 -3.15 10.63 -22.45
C PRO A 169 -1.72 10.92 -22.03
N LEU A 170 -1.12 10.07 -21.17
CA LEU A 170 0.29 10.20 -20.82
C LEU A 170 1.19 9.96 -22.02
N TRP A 171 0.95 8.88 -22.79
CA TRP A 171 1.75 8.57 -23.97
C TRP A 171 1.62 9.64 -25.04
N GLN A 172 0.42 10.22 -25.19
CA GLN A 172 0.20 11.36 -26.08
C GLN A 172 0.97 12.60 -25.63
N LEU A 173 0.93 12.94 -24.34
CA LEU A 173 1.67 14.07 -23.76
C LEU A 173 3.20 13.91 -23.97
N LEU A 174 3.71 12.70 -23.79
CA LEU A 174 5.13 12.40 -23.95
C LEU A 174 5.57 12.27 -25.41
N HIS A 175 4.64 12.15 -26.36
CA HIS A 175 4.92 11.79 -27.76
C HIS A 175 5.75 10.51 -27.88
N LEU A 176 5.52 9.53 -27.00
CA LEU A 176 6.22 8.26 -26.92
C LEU A 176 5.25 7.09 -27.07
N THR A 177 5.79 5.96 -27.48
CA THR A 177 5.06 4.68 -27.46
C THR A 177 5.63 3.81 -26.33
N PRO A 178 4.77 3.16 -25.50
CA PRO A 178 5.26 2.29 -24.43
C PRO A 178 6.16 1.17 -25.01
N GLY A 179 7.31 0.96 -24.40
CA GLY A 179 8.22 -0.12 -24.77
C GLY A 179 7.61 -1.49 -24.51
N LEU A 180 8.03 -2.51 -25.28
CA LEU A 180 7.45 -3.87 -25.21
C LEU A 180 7.68 -4.59 -23.86
N HIS A 181 8.78 -4.28 -23.16
CA HIS A 181 9.22 -5.01 -21.97
C HIS A 181 9.62 -4.04 -20.84
N GLY A 182 8.61 -3.54 -20.11
CA GLY A 182 8.84 -2.66 -18.97
C GLY A 182 9.00 -3.42 -17.66
N LEU A 183 10.19 -3.94 -17.34
CA LEU A 183 10.49 -4.29 -15.95
C LEU A 183 10.57 -3.00 -15.13
N PRO A 184 10.01 -2.95 -13.91
CA PRO A 184 10.01 -1.75 -13.08
C PRO A 184 11.42 -1.19 -12.87
N LEU A 185 11.55 0.13 -12.73
CA LEU A 185 12.83 0.84 -12.65
C LEU A 185 13.49 0.66 -11.27
N TRP A 186 13.69 -0.59 -10.82
CA TRP A 186 14.28 -0.91 -9.52
C TRP A 186 15.73 -0.47 -9.38
N ASN A 187 16.46 -0.42 -10.46
CA ASN A 187 17.86 0.02 -10.50
C ASN A 187 18.06 1.54 -10.29
N ALA A 188 16.96 2.30 -10.09
CA ALA A 188 17.06 3.71 -9.67
C ALA A 188 17.32 3.88 -8.17
N TYR A 189 17.12 2.84 -7.35
CA TYR A 189 17.45 2.87 -5.92
C TYR A 189 18.95 2.56 -5.70
N ALA A 190 19.60 3.36 -4.87
CA ALA A 190 21.01 3.12 -4.49
C ALA A 190 21.17 1.92 -3.55
N ASP A 191 20.20 1.68 -2.65
CA ASP A 191 20.15 0.52 -1.73
C ASP A 191 18.73 -0.06 -1.75
N LEU A 192 18.44 -0.90 -2.74
CA LEU A 192 17.16 -1.60 -2.84
C LEU A 192 17.17 -2.85 -1.95
N ARG A 193 16.56 -2.79 -0.77
CA ARG A 193 16.48 -3.94 0.14
C ARG A 193 15.25 -4.81 -0.08
N VAL A 194 14.11 -4.17 -0.36
CA VAL A 194 12.85 -4.86 -0.58
C VAL A 194 12.24 -4.40 -1.90
N GLY A 195 11.95 -5.35 -2.78
CA GLY A 195 11.17 -5.11 -3.99
C GLY A 195 9.71 -5.45 -3.80
N VAL A 196 8.85 -4.96 -4.69
CA VAL A 196 7.45 -5.36 -4.72
C VAL A 196 7.08 -6.01 -6.05
N LEU A 197 6.10 -6.90 -6.01
CA LEU A 197 5.69 -7.72 -7.13
C LEU A 197 4.17 -7.83 -7.17
N LYS A 198 3.61 -7.93 -8.38
CA LYS A 198 2.21 -8.32 -8.60
C LYS A 198 2.13 -9.43 -9.64
N LEU A 199 1.33 -10.46 -9.35
CA LEU A 199 1.01 -11.55 -10.28
C LEU A 199 -0.29 -11.28 -11.05
N ALA A 200 -1.13 -10.38 -10.54
CA ALA A 200 -2.37 -9.96 -11.16
C ALA A 200 -2.64 -8.48 -10.90
N ASP A 201 -3.43 -7.87 -11.76
CA ASP A 201 -3.99 -6.53 -11.56
C ASP A 201 -5.48 -6.65 -11.23
N GLY A 202 -6.00 -5.75 -10.38
CA GLY A 202 -7.41 -5.73 -9.96
C GLY A 202 -7.80 -6.84 -8.97
N CYS A 203 -9.09 -6.88 -8.63
CA CYS A 203 -9.65 -7.84 -7.67
C CYS A 203 -11.04 -8.30 -8.13
N PRO A 204 -11.36 -9.62 -8.05
CA PRO A 204 -12.67 -10.14 -8.46
C PRO A 204 -13.76 -9.95 -7.39
N PHE A 205 -13.38 -9.58 -6.16
CA PHE A 205 -14.32 -9.43 -5.05
C PHE A 205 -14.98 -8.04 -5.07
N LYS A 206 -16.19 -7.96 -4.52
CA LYS A 206 -17.02 -6.74 -4.49
C LYS A 206 -17.27 -6.29 -3.04
N CYS A 207 -16.18 -6.18 -2.26
CA CYS A 207 -16.29 -5.69 -0.89
C CYS A 207 -16.79 -4.23 -0.90
N THR A 208 -17.85 -3.95 -0.13
CA THR A 208 -18.57 -2.66 -0.19
C THR A 208 -17.75 -1.46 0.33
N TYR A 209 -16.69 -1.72 1.07
CA TYR A 209 -15.76 -0.72 1.61
C TYR A 209 -14.49 -0.51 0.75
N CYS A 210 -14.33 -1.29 -0.33
CA CYS A 210 -13.06 -1.35 -1.07
C CYS A 210 -13.11 -0.57 -2.38
N SER A 211 -12.11 0.27 -2.62
CA SER A 211 -11.98 1.06 -3.84
C SER A 211 -11.31 0.35 -5.01
N VAL A 212 -10.76 -0.84 -4.82
CA VAL A 212 -10.03 -1.56 -5.89
C VAL A 212 -10.79 -1.61 -7.22
N PRO A 213 -12.10 -1.91 -7.27
CA PRO A 213 -12.84 -1.92 -8.53
C PRO A 213 -12.99 -0.54 -9.21
N GLN A 214 -12.71 0.54 -8.48
CA GLN A 214 -12.79 1.91 -9.01
C GLN A 214 -11.43 2.44 -9.47
N VAL A 215 -10.34 1.85 -8.96
CA VAL A 215 -8.96 2.29 -9.23
C VAL A 215 -8.30 1.43 -10.29
N TYR A 216 -8.55 0.13 -10.27
CA TYR A 216 -7.89 -0.85 -11.16
C TYR A 216 -8.87 -1.45 -12.17
N PRO A 217 -8.36 -1.97 -13.30
CA PRO A 217 -9.16 -2.74 -14.24
C PRO A 217 -9.76 -4.00 -13.58
N PRO A 218 -10.71 -4.68 -14.24
CA PRO A 218 -11.15 -6.00 -13.82
C PRO A 218 -9.98 -6.96 -13.62
N PHE A 219 -10.14 -7.93 -12.69
CA PHE A 219 -9.10 -8.89 -12.36
C PHE A 219 -8.50 -9.55 -13.62
N GLN A 220 -7.19 -9.42 -13.76
CA GLN A 220 -6.42 -10.01 -14.86
C GLN A 220 -5.08 -10.55 -14.35
N ALA A 221 -4.86 -11.85 -14.53
CA ALA A 221 -3.57 -12.46 -14.24
C ALA A 221 -2.52 -12.02 -15.27
N ARG A 222 -1.30 -11.82 -14.81
CA ARG A 222 -0.16 -11.52 -15.68
C ARG A 222 0.41 -12.81 -16.27
N PRO A 223 0.98 -12.77 -17.47
CA PRO A 223 1.69 -13.92 -18.04
C PRO A 223 2.78 -14.42 -17.07
N LEU A 224 2.87 -15.75 -16.88
CA LEU A 224 3.79 -16.38 -15.93
C LEU A 224 5.26 -15.97 -16.18
N GLU A 225 5.72 -16.01 -17.42
CA GLU A 225 7.12 -15.67 -17.75
C GLU A 225 7.44 -14.19 -17.44
N ARG A 226 6.48 -13.29 -17.63
CA ARG A 226 6.64 -11.88 -17.22
C ARG A 226 6.76 -11.75 -15.71
N SER A 227 5.93 -12.49 -14.96
CA SER A 227 5.97 -12.51 -13.50
C SER A 227 7.29 -13.08 -12.99
N LEU A 228 7.86 -14.06 -13.66
CA LEU A 228 9.15 -14.68 -13.30
C LEU A 228 10.37 -13.81 -13.64
N ALA A 229 10.25 -12.91 -14.60
CA ALA A 229 11.32 -11.96 -14.91
C ALA A 229 11.54 -10.93 -13.79
N GLU A 230 10.49 -10.56 -13.05
CA GLU A 230 10.59 -9.55 -11.99
C GLU A 230 11.44 -10.00 -10.77
N PRO A 231 11.31 -11.21 -10.18
CA PRO A 231 12.20 -11.67 -9.11
C PRO A 231 13.68 -11.72 -9.51
N ALA A 232 13.97 -12.17 -10.74
CA ALA A 232 15.34 -12.19 -11.25
C ALA A 232 15.91 -10.76 -11.36
N TRP A 233 15.12 -9.82 -11.85
CA TRP A 233 15.48 -8.41 -11.95
C TRP A 233 15.65 -7.75 -10.59
N LEU A 234 14.74 -8.00 -9.64
CA LEU A 234 14.83 -7.51 -8.26
C LEU A 234 16.14 -7.95 -7.59
N ARG A 235 16.50 -9.23 -7.74
CA ARG A 235 17.77 -9.76 -7.21
C ARG A 235 18.98 -9.07 -7.83
N GLN A 236 18.97 -8.84 -9.15
CA GLN A 236 20.04 -8.09 -9.84
C GLN A 236 20.16 -6.64 -9.35
N CYS A 237 19.04 -6.02 -8.96
CA CYS A 237 19.00 -4.68 -8.37
C CYS A 237 19.33 -4.64 -6.87
N GLY A 238 19.65 -5.79 -6.23
CA GLY A 238 20.08 -5.85 -4.83
C GLY A 238 18.98 -6.17 -3.82
N ALA A 239 17.72 -6.40 -4.26
CA ALA A 239 16.64 -6.75 -3.34
C ALA A 239 16.94 -8.06 -2.60
N ARG A 240 16.65 -8.06 -1.30
CA ARG A 240 16.85 -9.20 -0.38
C ARG A 240 15.54 -9.92 -0.06
N SER A 241 14.41 -9.27 -0.29
CA SER A 241 13.07 -9.82 -0.09
C SER A 241 12.06 -9.21 -1.06
N ILE A 242 10.88 -9.82 -1.15
CA ILE A 242 9.78 -9.41 -2.02
C ILE A 242 8.51 -9.24 -1.19
N ALA A 243 7.76 -8.16 -1.42
CA ALA A 243 6.41 -7.97 -0.92
C ALA A 243 5.40 -8.04 -2.08
N PHE A 244 4.35 -8.87 -1.93
CA PHE A 244 3.30 -8.96 -2.94
C PHE A 244 2.29 -7.83 -2.79
N TYR A 245 2.04 -7.10 -3.87
CA TYR A 245 1.08 -5.99 -3.92
C TYR A 245 -0.25 -6.37 -4.58
N ASP A 246 -0.46 -7.66 -4.84
CA ASP A 246 -1.73 -8.15 -5.36
C ASP A 246 -2.89 -7.84 -4.41
N ASP A 247 -4.00 -7.38 -4.97
CA ASP A 247 -5.24 -7.14 -4.24
C ASP A 247 -6.00 -8.45 -3.97
N ALA A 248 -5.67 -9.52 -4.70
CA ALA A 248 -6.28 -10.84 -4.58
C ALA A 248 -5.28 -11.98 -4.91
N LEU A 249 -4.11 -11.98 -4.25
CA LEU A 249 -3.00 -12.90 -4.52
C LEU A 249 -3.43 -14.38 -4.56
N LEU A 250 -4.34 -14.78 -3.69
CA LEU A 250 -4.80 -16.17 -3.57
C LEU A 250 -6.03 -16.49 -4.44
N PHE A 251 -6.48 -15.59 -5.32
CA PHE A 251 -7.57 -15.94 -6.23
C PHE A 251 -7.08 -16.85 -7.34
N LYS A 252 -7.76 -18.00 -7.54
CA LYS A 252 -7.36 -19.07 -8.46
C LYS A 252 -5.89 -19.48 -8.28
N PRO A 253 -5.47 -19.89 -7.07
CA PRO A 253 -4.06 -20.10 -6.74
C PRO A 253 -3.42 -21.16 -7.62
N ALA A 254 -4.14 -22.24 -7.97
CA ALA A 254 -3.66 -23.31 -8.85
C ALA A 254 -3.30 -22.84 -10.28
N GLN A 255 -3.86 -21.70 -10.72
CA GLN A 255 -3.59 -21.16 -12.06
C GLN A 255 -2.53 -20.04 -12.05
N ILE A 256 -2.33 -19.36 -10.93
CA ILE A 256 -1.51 -18.13 -10.85
C ILE A 256 -0.35 -18.31 -9.87
N LEU A 257 -0.64 -18.40 -8.57
CA LEU A 257 0.40 -18.40 -7.53
C LEU A 257 1.20 -19.71 -7.50
N GLU A 258 0.54 -20.86 -7.54
CA GLU A 258 1.23 -22.15 -7.46
C GLU A 258 2.22 -22.38 -8.62
N PRO A 259 1.85 -22.16 -9.91
CA PRO A 259 2.80 -22.25 -10.99
C PRO A 259 3.99 -21.31 -10.84
N PHE A 260 3.72 -20.07 -10.40
CA PHE A 260 4.77 -19.09 -10.12
C PHE A 260 5.74 -19.59 -9.04
N LEU A 261 5.24 -20.04 -7.87
CA LEU A 261 6.08 -20.51 -6.78
C LEU A 261 6.89 -21.75 -7.15
N ARG A 262 6.28 -22.70 -7.89
CA ARG A 262 7.01 -23.88 -8.38
C ARG A 262 8.17 -23.50 -9.30
N GLN A 263 7.96 -22.54 -10.21
CA GLN A 263 9.00 -22.04 -11.10
C GLN A 263 10.06 -21.21 -10.36
N VAL A 264 9.68 -20.42 -9.38
CA VAL A 264 10.63 -19.69 -8.51
C VAL A 264 11.59 -20.67 -7.83
N LEU A 265 11.06 -21.74 -7.22
CA LEU A 265 11.86 -22.79 -6.60
C LEU A 265 12.74 -23.52 -7.62
N GLN A 266 12.18 -23.90 -8.76
CA GLN A 266 12.91 -24.64 -9.80
C GLN A 266 14.08 -23.83 -10.40
N ARG A 267 13.90 -22.51 -10.54
CA ARG A 267 14.90 -21.60 -11.10
C ARG A 267 15.86 -21.01 -10.04
N GLY A 268 15.71 -21.38 -8.77
CA GLY A 268 16.50 -20.83 -7.67
C GLY A 268 16.33 -19.32 -7.49
N LEU A 269 15.12 -18.80 -7.71
CA LEU A 269 14.77 -17.39 -7.60
C LEU A 269 14.11 -17.06 -6.25
N ASP A 270 14.09 -18.02 -5.33
CA ASP A 270 13.50 -17.87 -4.00
C ASP A 270 14.20 -16.76 -3.19
N MET A 271 13.39 -15.96 -2.55
CA MET A 271 13.75 -14.90 -1.59
C MET A 271 12.69 -14.87 -0.49
N PRO A 272 12.98 -14.33 0.70
CA PRO A 272 11.94 -14.04 1.70
C PRO A 272 10.77 -13.28 1.06
N MET A 273 9.53 -13.77 1.27
CA MET A 273 8.31 -13.23 0.68
C MET A 273 7.35 -12.74 1.75
N HIS A 274 6.69 -11.62 1.48
CA HIS A 274 5.81 -10.93 2.41
C HIS A 274 4.47 -10.59 1.75
N THR A 275 3.40 -10.53 2.54
CA THR A 275 2.05 -10.25 2.05
C THR A 275 1.42 -9.05 2.78
N PRO A 276 1.89 -7.79 2.53
CA PRO A 276 1.32 -6.62 3.20
C PRO A 276 -0.18 -6.43 2.93
N ASN A 277 -0.63 -6.81 1.74
CA ASN A 277 -2.04 -6.86 1.42
C ASN A 277 -2.66 -8.14 2.00
N ALA A 278 -3.87 -8.00 2.55
CA ALA A 278 -4.53 -9.09 3.24
C ALA A 278 -4.83 -10.28 2.32
N LEU A 279 -4.32 -11.44 2.69
CA LEU A 279 -4.66 -12.72 2.05
C LEU A 279 -6.09 -13.12 2.40
N ASN A 280 -6.81 -13.65 1.41
CA ASN A 280 -8.11 -14.27 1.65
C ASN A 280 -7.91 -15.70 2.17
N ALA A 281 -8.13 -15.92 3.46
CA ALA A 281 -7.89 -17.18 4.17
C ALA A 281 -8.63 -18.38 3.54
N ARG A 282 -9.81 -18.15 2.94
CA ARG A 282 -10.63 -19.19 2.26
C ARG A 282 -9.84 -20.05 1.28
N PHE A 283 -8.82 -19.48 0.62
CA PHE A 283 -8.05 -20.15 -0.43
C PHE A 283 -6.80 -20.87 0.10
N ILE A 284 -6.51 -20.81 1.39
CA ILE A 284 -5.32 -21.45 1.97
C ILE A 284 -5.61 -22.92 2.24
N THR A 285 -5.34 -23.78 1.26
CA THR A 285 -5.34 -25.24 1.42
C THR A 285 -4.06 -25.74 2.08
N ALA A 286 -4.02 -26.98 2.56
CA ALA A 286 -2.81 -27.57 3.14
C ALA A 286 -1.65 -27.59 2.12
N ASP A 287 -1.91 -27.99 0.87
CA ASP A 287 -0.88 -28.04 -0.19
C ASP A 287 -0.35 -26.64 -0.53
N LEU A 288 -1.24 -25.64 -0.62
CA LEU A 288 -0.83 -24.26 -0.89
C LEU A 288 0.00 -23.71 0.27
N ALA A 289 -0.41 -23.94 1.53
CA ALA A 289 0.33 -23.51 2.70
C ALA A 289 1.76 -24.10 2.71
N HIS A 290 1.91 -25.41 2.45
CA HIS A 290 3.21 -26.05 2.32
C HIS A 290 4.06 -25.45 1.18
N LEU A 291 3.45 -25.18 0.03
CA LEU A 291 4.16 -24.59 -1.10
C LEU A 291 4.61 -23.15 -0.79
N MET A 292 3.75 -22.34 -0.17
CA MET A 292 4.09 -20.96 0.23
C MET A 292 5.26 -20.94 1.21
N VAL A 293 5.18 -21.73 2.29
CA VAL A 293 6.26 -21.78 3.30
C VAL A 293 7.59 -22.26 2.66
N ARG A 294 7.52 -23.31 1.84
CA ARG A 294 8.71 -23.84 1.14
C ARG A 294 9.30 -22.83 0.16
N ALA A 295 8.47 -22.00 -0.49
CA ALA A 295 8.93 -20.97 -1.42
C ALA A 295 9.49 -19.71 -0.73
N GLY A 296 9.39 -19.62 0.60
CA GLY A 296 10.03 -18.54 1.35
C GLY A 296 9.07 -17.49 1.93
N PHE A 297 7.76 -17.74 1.97
CA PHE A 297 6.84 -16.83 2.67
C PHE A 297 7.17 -16.76 4.15
N GLN A 298 7.42 -15.54 4.66
CA GLN A 298 7.82 -15.27 6.02
C GLN A 298 6.72 -14.64 6.85
N THR A 299 5.86 -13.81 6.24
CA THR A 299 4.78 -13.10 6.93
C THR A 299 3.46 -13.35 6.21
N PHE A 300 2.40 -13.59 7.00
CA PHE A 300 1.06 -13.88 6.49
C PHE A 300 0.06 -12.89 7.13
N TYR A 301 -0.44 -11.95 6.35
CA TYR A 301 -1.49 -11.05 6.79
C TYR A 301 -2.82 -11.57 6.26
N LEU A 302 -3.69 -12.02 7.16
CA LEU A 302 -4.99 -12.61 6.82
C LEU A 302 -6.10 -11.58 6.99
N GLY A 303 -6.88 -11.35 5.95
CA GLY A 303 -8.05 -10.49 6.03
C GLY A 303 -9.20 -11.22 6.74
N PHE A 304 -9.61 -10.68 7.89
CA PHE A 304 -10.71 -11.22 8.67
C PHE A 304 -11.58 -10.11 9.24
N GLU A 305 -11.97 -9.22 8.45
CA GLU A 305 -12.58 -7.92 8.74
C GLU A 305 -13.67 -7.97 9.82
N SER A 306 -14.52 -9.02 9.85
CA SER A 306 -15.54 -9.29 10.88
C SER A 306 -15.95 -10.76 10.90
N SER A 307 -16.35 -11.28 12.07
CA SER A 307 -16.94 -12.63 12.24
C SER A 307 -18.47 -12.65 12.10
N ALA A 308 -19.13 -11.48 12.16
CA ALA A 308 -20.57 -11.39 12.09
C ALA A 308 -21.09 -11.82 10.71
N ALA A 309 -21.90 -12.89 10.68
CA ALA A 309 -22.44 -13.42 9.42
C ALA A 309 -23.30 -12.39 8.65
N THR A 310 -23.99 -11.50 9.37
CA THR A 310 -24.74 -10.39 8.79
C THR A 310 -23.83 -9.39 8.11
N TRP A 311 -22.74 -8.98 8.76
CA TRP A 311 -21.74 -8.08 8.20
C TRP A 311 -21.08 -8.71 6.97
N GLN A 312 -20.65 -9.97 7.06
CA GLN A 312 -20.06 -10.70 5.93
C GLN A 312 -20.98 -10.73 4.71
N ARG A 313 -22.28 -11.02 4.92
CA ARG A 313 -23.27 -11.00 3.82
C ARG A 313 -23.42 -9.62 3.19
N HIS A 314 -23.40 -8.55 3.97
CA HIS A 314 -23.55 -7.18 3.47
C HIS A 314 -22.29 -6.66 2.74
N THR A 315 -21.10 -7.09 3.16
CA THR A 315 -19.82 -6.57 2.66
C THR A 315 -19.14 -7.45 1.60
N GLY A 316 -19.80 -8.52 1.15
CA GLY A 316 -19.33 -9.37 0.06
C GLY A 316 -18.82 -10.76 0.46
N GLY A 317 -18.91 -11.16 1.73
CA GLY A 317 -18.65 -12.53 2.19
C GLY A 317 -17.22 -13.03 1.94
N LYS A 318 -16.23 -12.25 2.34
CA LYS A 318 -14.83 -12.53 1.99
C LYS A 318 -14.23 -13.72 2.74
N VAL A 319 -14.36 -13.74 4.10
CA VAL A 319 -13.79 -14.79 4.96
C VAL A 319 -14.70 -15.02 6.16
N TYR A 320 -15.08 -16.28 6.40
CA TYR A 320 -15.83 -16.70 7.60
C TYR A 320 -14.89 -17.26 8.68
N ALA A 321 -15.37 -17.32 9.93
CA ALA A 321 -14.57 -17.75 11.09
C ALA A 321 -13.91 -19.13 10.89
N HIS A 322 -14.69 -20.12 10.43
CA HIS A 322 -14.19 -21.48 10.19
C HIS A 322 -13.12 -21.53 9.07
N GLU A 323 -13.19 -20.64 8.08
CA GLU A 323 -12.21 -20.55 6.99
C GLU A 323 -10.87 -19.97 7.50
N LEU A 324 -10.92 -18.98 8.42
CA LEU A 324 -9.74 -18.49 9.09
C LEU A 324 -9.08 -19.56 9.97
N GLU A 325 -9.87 -20.25 10.78
CA GLU A 325 -9.40 -21.34 11.66
C GLU A 325 -8.73 -22.46 10.86
N GLN A 326 -9.35 -22.86 9.75
CA GLN A 326 -8.78 -23.85 8.83
C GLN A 326 -7.48 -23.38 8.19
N ALA A 327 -7.42 -22.13 7.72
CA ALA A 327 -6.21 -21.55 7.15
C ALA A 327 -5.04 -21.52 8.14
N VAL A 328 -5.30 -21.10 9.37
CA VAL A 328 -4.30 -21.11 10.45
C VAL A 328 -3.79 -22.53 10.71
N THR A 329 -4.70 -23.50 10.79
CA THR A 329 -4.34 -24.93 10.94
C THR A 329 -3.41 -25.39 9.82
N HIS A 330 -3.72 -25.09 8.56
CA HIS A 330 -2.89 -25.47 7.42
C HIS A 330 -1.51 -24.79 7.45
N LEU A 331 -1.44 -23.49 7.80
CA LEU A 331 -0.18 -22.77 7.91
C LEU A 331 0.70 -23.33 9.03
N VAL A 332 0.12 -23.65 10.21
CA VAL A 332 0.85 -24.27 11.32
C VAL A 332 1.36 -25.65 10.93
N GLN A 333 0.54 -26.49 10.30
CA GLN A 333 0.96 -27.80 9.77
C GLN A 333 2.08 -27.68 8.73
N ALA A 334 2.08 -26.61 7.92
CA ALA A 334 3.14 -26.26 6.98
C ALA A 334 4.40 -25.70 7.67
N ARG A 335 4.41 -25.54 9.00
CA ARG A 335 5.49 -24.97 9.81
C ARG A 335 5.74 -23.47 9.56
N ALA A 336 4.70 -22.71 9.20
CA ALA A 336 4.76 -21.26 9.27
C ALA A 336 4.97 -20.82 10.72
N ASP A 337 5.77 -19.76 10.92
CA ASP A 337 5.94 -19.17 12.26
C ASP A 337 4.64 -18.44 12.65
N LEU A 338 3.94 -18.96 13.65
CA LEU A 338 2.67 -18.41 14.11
C LEU A 338 2.79 -16.95 14.56
N ARG A 339 3.96 -16.53 15.05
CA ARG A 339 4.25 -15.12 15.42
C ARG A 339 4.27 -14.18 14.22
N GLN A 340 4.39 -14.71 13.02
CA GLN A 340 4.39 -13.97 11.75
C GLN A 340 3.03 -14.05 11.02
N ILE A 341 2.01 -14.63 11.66
CA ILE A 341 0.65 -14.67 11.14
C ILE A 341 -0.19 -13.62 11.86
N THR A 342 -0.71 -12.66 11.09
CA THR A 342 -1.45 -11.50 11.62
C THR A 342 -2.85 -11.47 11.02
N ALA A 343 -3.86 -11.28 11.85
CA ALA A 343 -5.24 -11.02 11.41
C ALA A 343 -5.46 -9.49 11.27
N TYR A 344 -5.92 -9.05 10.10
CA TYR A 344 -6.45 -7.70 9.90
C TYR A 344 -7.91 -7.64 10.33
N LEU A 345 -8.23 -6.74 11.23
CA LEU A 345 -9.57 -6.52 11.80
C LEU A 345 -9.98 -5.08 11.54
N ILE A 346 -11.17 -4.86 11.00
CA ILE A 346 -11.68 -3.49 10.76
C ILE A 346 -12.36 -2.97 12.03
N ILE A 347 -11.96 -1.77 12.46
CA ILE A 347 -12.63 -1.01 13.52
C ILE A 347 -13.28 0.25 12.97
N ALA A 348 -14.31 0.75 13.65
CA ALA A 348 -15.06 1.95 13.28
C ALA A 348 -15.77 1.86 11.92
N HIS A 349 -16.07 0.67 11.44
CA HIS A 349 -16.95 0.51 10.29
C HIS A 349 -18.41 0.85 10.68
N PRO A 350 -19.18 1.61 9.86
CA PRO A 350 -20.51 2.09 10.24
C PRO A 350 -21.53 1.02 10.62
N HIS A 351 -21.32 -0.21 10.18
CA HIS A 351 -22.21 -1.35 10.44
C HIS A 351 -21.64 -2.38 11.42
N THR A 352 -20.64 -2.01 12.22
CA THR A 352 -20.03 -2.95 13.16
C THR A 352 -20.28 -2.50 14.60
N ASP A 353 -20.85 -3.39 15.41
CA ASP A 353 -20.95 -3.19 16.86
C ASP A 353 -19.59 -3.36 17.52
N GLN A 354 -19.30 -2.56 18.53
CA GLN A 354 -18.04 -2.61 19.27
C GLN A 354 -17.85 -3.91 20.05
N GLN A 355 -18.93 -4.51 20.54
CA GLN A 355 -18.90 -5.83 21.19
C GLN A 355 -18.52 -6.94 20.19
N GLU A 356 -19.02 -6.86 18.96
CA GLU A 356 -18.63 -7.76 17.89
C GLU A 356 -17.13 -7.63 17.55
N VAL A 357 -16.59 -6.40 17.54
CA VAL A 357 -15.16 -6.16 17.32
C VAL A 357 -14.30 -6.79 18.42
N GLU A 358 -14.71 -6.65 19.68
CA GLU A 358 -13.99 -7.28 20.81
C GLU A 358 -14.05 -8.82 20.73
N ALA A 359 -15.22 -9.38 20.45
CA ALA A 359 -15.37 -10.82 20.27
C ALA A 359 -14.47 -11.35 19.14
N LEU A 360 -14.38 -10.60 18.04
CA LEU A 360 -13.52 -10.88 16.92
C LEU A 360 -12.03 -10.85 17.31
N MET A 361 -11.60 -9.85 18.11
CA MET A 361 -10.23 -9.75 18.60
C MET A 361 -9.87 -10.94 19.49
N HIS A 362 -10.76 -11.33 20.40
CA HIS A 362 -10.58 -12.50 21.26
C HIS A 362 -10.56 -13.80 20.46
N PHE A 363 -11.41 -13.94 19.46
CA PHE A 363 -11.42 -15.12 18.59
C PHE A 363 -10.08 -15.24 17.82
N ALA A 364 -9.62 -14.20 17.14
CA ALA A 364 -8.35 -14.25 16.41
C ALA A 364 -7.16 -14.51 17.36
N HIS A 365 -7.17 -13.90 18.57
CA HIS A 365 -6.17 -14.15 19.59
C HIS A 365 -6.19 -15.61 20.08
N SER A 366 -7.38 -16.25 20.22
CA SER A 366 -7.48 -17.65 20.65
C SER A 366 -6.84 -18.61 19.64
N LEU A 367 -6.77 -18.25 18.38
CA LEU A 367 -6.06 -18.97 17.32
C LEU A 367 -4.53 -18.72 17.34
N GLY A 368 -4.03 -17.91 18.27
CA GLY A 368 -2.60 -17.55 18.38
C GLY A 368 -2.15 -16.47 17.42
N LEU A 369 -3.07 -15.73 16.77
CA LEU A 369 -2.75 -14.71 15.77
C LEU A 369 -2.39 -13.36 16.41
N GLN A 370 -1.40 -12.69 15.84
CA GLN A 370 -1.20 -11.26 16.05
C GLN A 370 -2.39 -10.48 15.48
N LEU A 371 -2.77 -9.39 16.15
CA LEU A 371 -3.89 -8.54 15.72
C LEU A 371 -3.36 -7.24 15.13
N MET A 372 -3.85 -6.86 13.96
CA MET A 372 -3.63 -5.54 13.38
C MET A 372 -4.97 -4.87 13.12
N LEU A 373 -5.25 -3.80 13.86
CA LEU A 373 -6.49 -3.06 13.73
C LEU A 373 -6.37 -2.08 12.56
N SER A 374 -7.22 -2.27 11.56
CA SER A 374 -7.37 -1.37 10.42
C SER A 374 -8.53 -0.42 10.69
N GLU A 375 -8.22 0.84 10.90
CA GLU A 375 -9.24 1.86 11.05
C GLU A 375 -9.96 2.10 9.73
N PHE A 376 -11.29 2.07 9.76
CA PHE A 376 -12.11 2.32 8.57
C PHE A 376 -11.88 3.74 8.04
N SER A 377 -11.80 3.84 6.72
CA SER A 377 -11.66 5.08 5.97
C SER A 377 -12.84 5.19 5.01
N PRO A 378 -13.66 6.26 5.06
CA PRO A 378 -14.76 6.45 4.12
C PRO A 378 -14.19 6.83 2.76
N ILE A 379 -14.25 5.90 1.81
CA ILE A 379 -13.67 6.09 0.48
C ILE A 379 -14.77 6.54 -0.49
N PRO A 380 -14.59 7.63 -1.25
CA PRO A 380 -15.58 8.11 -2.20
C PRO A 380 -15.88 7.06 -3.28
N GLY A 381 -17.13 6.98 -3.70
CA GLY A 381 -17.59 6.03 -4.72
C GLY A 381 -17.81 4.60 -4.22
N THR A 382 -17.35 4.24 -3.01
CA THR A 382 -17.69 2.92 -2.41
C THR A 382 -19.07 2.96 -1.75
N PRO A 383 -19.83 1.85 -1.72
CA PRO A 383 -21.13 1.82 -1.03
C PRO A 383 -21.05 2.26 0.44
N ASP A 384 -20.06 1.78 1.20
CA ASP A 384 -19.92 2.13 2.61
C ASP A 384 -19.38 3.54 2.81
N GLY A 385 -18.53 4.04 1.90
CA GLY A 385 -18.10 5.43 1.89
C GLY A 385 -19.29 6.37 1.67
N GLN A 386 -20.18 6.10 0.70
CA GLN A 386 -21.35 6.93 0.43
C GLN A 386 -22.30 7.04 1.64
N ARG A 387 -22.43 6.00 2.42
CA ARG A 387 -23.20 6.03 3.69
C ARG A 387 -22.60 6.96 4.72
N CYS A 388 -21.30 7.23 4.64
CA CYS A 388 -20.63 8.13 5.58
C CYS A 388 -20.86 9.61 5.30
N ARG A 389 -21.55 9.99 4.20
CA ARG A 389 -21.86 11.39 3.88
C ARG A 389 -22.67 12.13 4.95
N GLU A 390 -23.38 11.41 5.80
CA GLU A 390 -24.09 11.99 6.95
C GLU A 390 -23.14 12.49 8.05
N TRP A 391 -21.90 11.98 8.11
CA TRP A 391 -20.91 12.34 9.13
C TRP A 391 -19.75 13.18 8.58
N VAL A 392 -19.43 13.03 7.29
CA VAL A 392 -18.28 13.67 6.66
C VAL A 392 -18.56 14.11 5.23
N ASP A 393 -17.91 15.19 4.82
CA ASP A 393 -17.89 15.63 3.44
C ASP A 393 -16.88 14.78 2.64
N LEU A 394 -17.37 13.89 1.76
CA LEU A 394 -16.53 13.05 0.92
C LEU A 394 -15.88 13.78 -0.26
N ASP A 395 -16.24 15.05 -0.50
CA ASP A 395 -15.62 15.82 -1.57
C ASP A 395 -14.32 16.50 -1.09
N GLU A 396 -14.09 16.55 0.25
CA GLU A 396 -12.83 16.94 0.87
C GLU A 396 -12.01 15.69 1.30
N PRO A 397 -10.90 15.35 0.60
CA PRO A 397 -10.15 14.12 0.83
C PRO A 397 -9.57 13.97 2.23
N LEU A 398 -9.35 15.05 2.98
CA LEU A 398 -8.88 14.95 4.38
C LEU A 398 -9.87 14.20 5.27
N TRP A 399 -11.17 14.24 4.97
CA TRP A 399 -12.18 13.48 5.71
C TRP A 399 -12.06 11.95 5.52
N HIS A 400 -11.37 11.50 4.48
CA HIS A 400 -11.12 10.07 4.29
C HIS A 400 -10.05 9.52 5.23
N ASN A 401 -9.41 10.37 6.06
CA ASN A 401 -8.31 9.95 6.91
C ASN A 401 -8.75 8.89 7.92
N LYS A 402 -8.05 7.76 7.90
CA LYS A 402 -8.29 6.59 8.76
C LYS A 402 -8.19 6.89 10.27
N THR A 403 -7.52 7.97 10.68
CA THR A 403 -7.48 8.40 12.08
C THR A 403 -8.66 9.33 12.41
N VAL A 404 -9.02 10.22 11.48
CA VAL A 404 -10.03 11.26 11.70
C VAL A 404 -11.43 10.68 11.78
N PHE A 405 -11.79 9.85 10.81
CA PHE A 405 -13.14 9.26 10.76
C PHE A 405 -13.46 8.43 12.01
N PRO A 406 -12.63 7.46 12.45
CA PRO A 406 -12.89 6.71 13.67
C PRO A 406 -13.00 7.57 14.93
N LEU A 407 -12.14 8.58 15.08
CA LEU A 407 -12.21 9.49 16.22
C LEU A 407 -13.51 10.31 16.24
N ARG A 408 -14.00 10.70 15.06
CA ARG A 408 -15.27 11.42 14.92
C ARG A 408 -16.47 10.50 15.12
N PHE A 409 -16.43 9.27 14.59
CA PHE A 409 -17.54 8.33 14.58
C PHE A 409 -17.72 7.62 15.94
N LEU A 410 -16.63 7.09 16.52
CA LEU A 410 -16.66 6.33 17.78
C LEU A 410 -16.27 7.19 19.01
N GLY A 411 -15.57 8.29 18.79
CA GLY A 411 -14.93 9.04 19.85
C GLY A 411 -13.54 8.53 20.24
N ALA A 412 -12.72 9.44 20.79
CA ALA A 412 -11.32 9.15 21.09
C ALA A 412 -11.13 8.07 22.17
N ALA A 413 -11.99 8.03 23.19
CA ALA A 413 -11.92 7.08 24.29
C ALA A 413 -12.13 5.65 23.78
N GLU A 414 -13.13 5.43 22.92
CA GLU A 414 -13.46 4.10 22.41
C GLU A 414 -12.40 3.58 21.43
N VAL A 415 -11.95 4.41 20.50
CA VAL A 415 -10.84 4.05 19.60
C VAL A 415 -9.59 3.69 20.40
N GLN A 416 -9.29 4.45 21.46
CA GLN A 416 -8.14 4.18 22.32
C GLN A 416 -8.31 2.87 23.07
N ARG A 417 -9.49 2.61 23.63
CA ARG A 417 -9.83 1.36 24.35
C ARG A 417 -9.62 0.12 23.47
N LEU A 418 -10.14 0.11 22.24
CA LEU A 418 -9.95 -0.98 21.29
C LEU A 418 -8.46 -1.18 20.94
N LYS A 419 -7.73 -0.10 20.71
CA LYS A 419 -6.27 -0.19 20.46
C LYS A 419 -5.50 -0.72 21.66
N ASP A 420 -5.89 -0.36 22.89
CA ASP A 420 -5.27 -0.86 24.12
C ASP A 420 -5.53 -2.35 24.30
N LEU A 421 -6.76 -2.79 24.05
CA LEU A 421 -7.13 -4.20 24.05
C LEU A 421 -6.28 -5.00 23.03
N GLY A 422 -6.18 -4.53 21.79
CA GLY A 422 -5.36 -5.18 20.77
C GLY A 422 -3.89 -5.31 21.17
N ARG A 423 -3.30 -4.23 21.71
CA ARG A 423 -1.93 -4.26 22.23
C ARG A 423 -1.77 -5.24 23.42
N ALA A 424 -2.75 -5.29 24.32
CA ALA A 424 -2.73 -6.20 25.46
C ALA A 424 -2.79 -7.66 25.03
N LEU A 425 -3.64 -7.99 24.04
CA LEU A 425 -3.74 -9.34 23.48
C LEU A 425 -2.45 -9.74 22.77
N ASN A 426 -1.87 -8.88 21.92
CA ASN A 426 -0.61 -9.16 21.25
C ASN A 426 0.54 -9.41 22.23
N ARG A 427 0.69 -8.59 23.29
CA ARG A 427 1.72 -8.82 24.34
C ARG A 427 1.58 -10.18 25.03
N ARG A 428 0.36 -10.68 25.21
CA ARG A 428 0.15 -12.01 25.82
C ARG A 428 0.66 -13.16 24.93
N LEU A 429 0.67 -12.98 23.61
CA LEU A 429 1.26 -13.96 22.68
C LEU A 429 2.78 -13.98 22.77
N GLU A 430 3.43 -12.83 22.97
CA GLU A 430 4.88 -12.73 23.12
C GLU A 430 5.42 -13.42 24.39
N VAL A 431 4.61 -13.48 25.45
CA VAL A 431 4.99 -14.10 26.74
C VAL A 431 4.79 -15.62 26.76
N ARG A 432 4.01 -16.18 25.82
CA ARG A 432 3.73 -17.63 25.75
C ARG A 432 4.80 -18.46 25.03
N VAL A 433 5.93 -17.84 24.63
CA VAL A 433 7.03 -18.48 23.88
C VAL A 433 8.25 -18.74 24.78
#